data_298df6bd9b983df82175adc5d0139b2d
#
_entry.id   298df6bd9b983df82175adc5d0139b2d
#
_cell.length_a   1.000
_cell.length_b   1.000
_cell.length_c   1.000
_cell.angle_alpha   90.00
_cell.angle_beta   90.00
_cell.angle_gamma   90.00
#
_symmetry.space_group_name_H-M   'P 1'
#
loop_
_entity.id
_entity.type
_entity.pdbx_description
1 polymer ?
#
loop_
_entity_poly.entity_id
_entity_poly.type
_entity_poly.pdbx_seq_one_letter_code
_entity_poly.pdbx_strand_id
1 'polypeptide(L)'
;MHRIVETLLFSNERRLPACARPKPPEWQGCGVPCRIHSIVNANATGVEVMQLTFCGAARTVTGSCYLLEAAGRRVLIDCGMFQGNREIRERNRERFGFKPQEIEAVLLTHAHIDHSGLLPKLTQKGFRGRIVATEATTDLCGIMLPDSAHIQEMDAQWRDRKAQRQGREPMGPLYTLADAQKTLGLFQQVKYGQTNEVFPGIKVRFMDAGHILGSSIIEIWVREGDRETKLVFSGDLGQRGAPIINDPTSIEEADYILVESTYGDRLHEKAVSRLSLLADAVKAAVKSGGNLIIPAFAVERTQELLYDIRQLAESGSISLPPVYIDSPLAVSATEIFRRHPDCYDSQTYDMINKGDSPFEFPGLTFVRTVQESQALNQRRGSAIIISANGMCEAGRILHHLKHNLWRPEAHLLFVGYQAEGTLGRRLLEGEKNARVMGEDIVVRAAIHNIGSYSAHADRDDLLAWLRGFKRKPRSIFLVHGEDAALANWSATVQEKLNLTPLIPAYGETYTLGEQAIKAVEAAKPTAGDEWSSLLGEVEKAYRGLQTNLPRQAPVDSGAAEKLRGLMRQMIEQMSKVS
;
A
#
# COMPACT_ATOMS: atom_id res chain seq x y z
N MET A 1 22.88 -22.08 5.44
CA MET A 1 21.58 -21.52 5.84
C MET A 1 20.41 -22.02 5.00
N HIS A 2 20.60 -23.19 4.33
CA HIS A 2 19.61 -23.77 3.37
C HIS A 2 18.74 -24.88 3.98
N ARG A 3 18.77 -25.10 5.31
CA ARG A 3 18.04 -26.20 5.99
C ARG A 3 16.84 -25.79 6.85
N ILE A 4 16.52 -24.50 6.96
CA ILE A 4 15.44 -24.04 7.86
C ILE A 4 14.12 -23.81 7.11
N VAL A 5 14.13 -23.59 5.80
CA VAL A 5 12.90 -23.33 5.00
C VAL A 5 12.20 -24.61 4.54
N GLU A 6 12.95 -25.69 4.35
CA GLU A 6 12.36 -26.99 3.93
C GLU A 6 11.70 -27.78 5.07
N THR A 7 11.99 -27.47 6.33
CA THR A 7 11.47 -28.25 7.48
C THR A 7 10.08 -27.79 7.99
N LEU A 8 9.55 -26.69 7.48
CA LEU A 8 8.25 -26.14 7.96
C LEU A 8 7.07 -26.39 7.01
N LEU A 9 7.28 -27.01 5.85
CA LEU A 9 6.19 -27.25 4.88
C LEU A 9 5.73 -28.70 4.74
N PHE A 10 6.42 -29.68 5.35
CA PHE A 10 6.03 -31.10 5.27
C PHE A 10 6.23 -31.83 6.59
N SER A 11 5.38 -31.59 7.60
CA SER A 11 5.15 -32.53 8.68
C SER A 11 3.86 -32.25 9.43
N ASN A 12 2.75 -32.79 9.00
CA ASN A 12 1.61 -33.04 9.87
C ASN A 12 0.76 -34.20 9.36
N GLU A 13 1.24 -35.40 9.54
CA GLU A 13 0.42 -36.61 9.71
C GLU A 13 1.03 -37.45 10.83
N ARG A 14 0.64 -37.18 12.06
CA ARG A 14 0.63 -38.20 13.14
C ARG A 14 -0.50 -37.90 14.10
N ARG A 15 -1.46 -38.81 14.12
CA ARG A 15 -2.52 -38.93 15.13
C ARG A 15 -1.91 -39.09 16.51
N LEU A 16 -2.34 -38.28 17.48
CA LEU A 16 -2.10 -38.49 18.90
C LEU A 16 -3.40 -38.87 19.61
N PRO A 17 -3.35 -39.75 20.65
CA PRO A 17 -4.52 -40.28 21.32
C PRO A 17 -5.17 -39.27 22.27
N ALA A 18 -6.48 -39.47 22.49
CA ALA A 18 -7.33 -38.66 23.36
C ALA A 18 -6.81 -38.65 24.82
N CYS A 19 -6.54 -37.46 25.36
CA CYS A 19 -6.38 -37.27 26.79
C CYS A 19 -7.41 -36.28 27.31
N ALA A 20 -7.97 -36.61 28.47
CA ALA A 20 -9.12 -36.01 29.13
C ALA A 20 -8.92 -34.50 29.43
N ARG A 21 -10.01 -33.73 29.31
CA ARG A 21 -10.10 -32.31 29.70
C ARG A 21 -10.16 -32.17 31.21
N PRO A 22 -9.35 -31.30 31.85
CA PRO A 22 -9.62 -30.86 33.22
C PRO A 22 -10.70 -29.76 33.23
N LYS A 23 -11.56 -29.81 34.28
CA LYS A 23 -12.61 -28.82 34.56
C LYS A 23 -11.99 -27.47 34.95
N PRO A 24 -12.62 -26.33 34.65
CA PRO A 24 -12.16 -25.02 35.07
C PRO A 24 -12.40 -24.80 36.57
N PRO A 25 -11.50 -24.06 37.28
CA PRO A 25 -11.71 -23.69 38.68
C PRO A 25 -12.78 -22.60 38.83
N GLU A 26 -13.65 -22.78 39.82
CA GLU A 26 -14.62 -21.77 40.29
C GLU A 26 -13.85 -20.62 40.99
N TRP A 27 -14.04 -19.39 40.51
CA TRP A 27 -13.56 -18.18 41.18
C TRP A 27 -14.70 -17.57 42.00
N GLN A 28 -14.58 -17.68 43.32
CA GLN A 28 -15.38 -16.91 44.28
C GLN A 28 -14.94 -15.44 44.26
N GLY A 29 -15.90 -14.54 44.28
CA GLY A 29 -15.72 -13.11 44.14
C GLY A 29 -14.96 -12.44 45.28
N CYS A 30 -14.10 -11.51 44.92
CA CYS A 30 -13.65 -10.41 45.78
C CYS A 30 -14.07 -9.10 45.07
N GLY A 31 -15.09 -8.47 45.64
CA GLY A 31 -15.57 -7.18 45.19
C GLY A 31 -14.61 -6.07 45.62
N VAL A 32 -13.99 -5.43 44.62
CA VAL A 32 -13.43 -4.07 44.73
C VAL A 32 -13.77 -3.35 43.43
N PRO A 33 -14.51 -2.23 43.43
CA PRO A 33 -14.81 -1.51 42.22
C PRO A 33 -13.58 -0.70 41.79
N CYS A 34 -12.83 -1.22 40.81
CA CYS A 34 -11.81 -0.43 40.12
C CYS A 34 -12.53 0.57 39.19
N ARG A 35 -12.69 1.81 39.64
CA ARG A 35 -13.10 2.93 38.80
C ARG A 35 -11.93 3.26 37.85
N ILE A 36 -11.99 2.75 36.64
CA ILE A 36 -11.17 3.25 35.54
C ILE A 36 -11.91 4.49 35.00
N HIS A 37 -11.35 5.67 35.26
CA HIS A 37 -11.81 6.90 34.64
C HIS A 37 -11.34 6.88 33.17
N SER A 38 -12.21 6.43 32.26
CA SER A 38 -12.13 6.79 30.87
C SER A 38 -12.60 8.25 30.74
N ILE A 39 -11.71 9.15 30.39
CA ILE A 39 -12.09 10.50 29.97
C ILE A 39 -12.70 10.35 28.57
N VAL A 40 -14.00 10.08 28.53
CA VAL A 40 -14.81 10.24 27.31
C VAL A 40 -15.18 11.72 27.27
N ASN A 41 -14.81 12.43 26.22
CA ASN A 41 -15.34 13.75 25.93
C ASN A 41 -16.83 13.62 25.60
N ALA A 42 -17.67 13.47 26.63
CA ALA A 42 -19.10 13.62 26.49
C ALA A 42 -19.37 15.13 26.39
N ASN A 43 -19.84 15.58 25.23
CA ASN A 43 -20.51 16.87 25.15
C ASN A 43 -21.69 16.87 26.11
N ALA A 44 -22.11 18.03 26.60
CA ALA A 44 -23.10 18.25 27.69
C ALA A 44 -24.51 17.61 27.48
N THR A 45 -24.69 16.80 26.43
CA THR A 45 -25.93 16.09 26.08
C THR A 45 -25.83 14.56 26.17
N GLY A 46 -24.69 13.99 26.57
CA GLY A 46 -24.54 12.52 26.72
C GLY A 46 -24.63 11.69 25.43
N VAL A 47 -24.68 12.33 24.27
CA VAL A 47 -24.70 11.64 22.96
C VAL A 47 -23.25 11.43 22.52
N GLU A 48 -22.84 10.18 22.39
CA GLU A 48 -21.58 9.83 21.73
C GLU A 48 -21.64 10.34 20.28
N VAL A 49 -20.63 11.10 19.86
CA VAL A 49 -20.60 11.73 18.55
C VAL A 49 -19.61 10.95 17.68
N MET A 50 -20.12 10.42 16.56
CA MET A 50 -19.28 9.71 15.58
C MET A 50 -18.21 10.65 15.02
N GLN A 51 -16.94 10.19 15.04
CA GLN A 51 -15.80 10.95 14.51
C GLN A 51 -15.00 10.11 13.51
N LEU A 52 -14.48 10.80 12.49
CA LEU A 52 -13.61 10.22 11.48
C LEU A 52 -12.34 11.04 11.37
N THR A 53 -11.18 10.42 11.66
CA THR A 53 -9.86 11.05 11.60
C THR A 53 -9.06 10.49 10.44
N PHE A 54 -8.44 11.35 9.63
CA PHE A 54 -7.64 11.01 8.46
C PHE A 54 -6.16 10.87 8.85
N CYS A 55 -5.76 9.67 9.25
CA CYS A 55 -4.41 9.37 9.73
C CYS A 55 -3.42 9.03 8.60
N GLY A 56 -3.87 9.07 7.34
CA GLY A 56 -3.06 8.79 6.17
C GLY A 56 -3.85 8.85 4.87
N ALA A 57 -3.17 8.69 3.73
CA ALA A 57 -3.72 8.88 2.36
C ALA A 57 -4.56 10.16 2.21
N ALA A 58 -4.21 11.18 2.96
CA ALA A 58 -4.78 12.52 2.89
C ALA A 58 -3.78 13.41 2.13
N ARG A 59 -4.13 13.80 0.91
CA ARG A 59 -3.28 14.52 -0.06
C ARG A 59 -2.01 13.75 -0.45
N THR A 60 -2.06 12.43 -0.34
CA THR A 60 -1.03 11.47 -0.79
C THR A 60 -1.70 10.22 -1.30
N VAL A 61 -1.04 9.51 -2.21
CA VAL A 61 -1.50 8.21 -2.76
C VAL A 61 -1.02 7.01 -1.97
N THR A 62 -0.50 7.19 -0.74
CA THR A 62 0.02 6.09 0.07
C THR A 62 -0.23 6.32 1.55
N GLY A 63 -0.13 5.24 2.34
CA GLY A 63 -0.26 5.29 3.79
C GLY A 63 -1.72 5.33 4.27
N SER A 64 -2.63 4.67 3.56
CA SER A 64 -4.06 4.65 3.87
C SER A 64 -4.33 4.22 5.31
N CYS A 65 -4.98 5.11 6.08
CA CYS A 65 -5.29 4.86 7.48
C CYS A 65 -6.37 5.85 7.95
N TYR A 66 -7.54 5.35 8.31
CA TYR A 66 -8.66 6.16 8.77
C TYR A 66 -9.15 5.63 10.11
N LEU A 67 -9.26 6.49 11.13
CA LEU A 67 -9.77 6.14 12.45
C LEU A 67 -11.24 6.54 12.54
N LEU A 68 -12.11 5.55 12.70
CA LEU A 68 -13.53 5.73 12.99
C LEU A 68 -13.76 5.50 14.50
N GLU A 69 -14.25 6.53 15.19
CA GLU A 69 -14.72 6.47 16.57
C GLU A 69 -16.25 6.57 16.56
N ALA A 70 -16.92 5.47 16.90
CA ALA A 70 -18.37 5.36 16.79
C ALA A 70 -18.92 4.28 17.74
N ALA A 71 -20.09 4.48 18.30
CA ALA A 71 -20.74 3.53 19.23
C ALA A 71 -19.80 3.08 20.37
N GLY A 72 -18.97 3.98 20.90
CA GLY A 72 -17.99 3.72 21.95
C GLY A 72 -16.82 2.85 21.53
N ARG A 73 -16.61 2.64 20.23
CA ARG A 73 -15.55 1.78 19.65
C ARG A 73 -14.58 2.58 18.80
N ARG A 74 -13.35 2.08 18.70
CA ARG A 74 -12.28 2.62 17.86
C ARG A 74 -11.87 1.59 16.82
N VAL A 75 -12.19 1.88 15.58
CA VAL A 75 -11.94 1.00 14.44
C VAL A 75 -11.07 1.72 13.42
N LEU A 76 -9.99 1.08 12.97
CA LEU A 76 -9.22 1.56 11.83
C LEU A 76 -9.76 0.97 10.53
N ILE A 77 -9.76 1.75 9.48
CA ILE A 77 -9.88 1.29 8.11
C ILE A 77 -8.50 1.48 7.49
N ASP A 78 -7.86 0.36 7.13
CA ASP A 78 -6.47 0.25 6.69
C ASP A 78 -5.43 0.72 7.74
N CYS A 79 -4.18 0.32 7.55
CA CYS A 79 -3.01 0.78 8.28
C CYS A 79 -1.78 0.64 7.39
N GLY A 80 -1.67 1.55 6.43
CA GLY A 80 -0.77 1.48 5.31
C GLY A 80 0.58 2.16 5.53
N MET A 81 1.56 1.71 4.76
CA MET A 81 2.91 2.29 4.74
C MET A 81 2.97 3.48 3.79
N PHE A 82 3.54 4.58 4.23
CA PHE A 82 3.84 5.72 3.38
C PHE A 82 5.00 5.40 2.43
N GLN A 83 4.81 5.63 1.15
CA GLN A 83 5.78 5.47 0.08
C GLN A 83 5.97 6.80 -0.67
N GLY A 84 7.07 6.97 -1.40
CA GLY A 84 7.36 8.19 -2.15
C GLY A 84 8.66 8.85 -1.73
N ASN A 85 8.70 10.18 -1.68
CA ASN A 85 9.88 10.94 -1.31
C ASN A 85 10.30 10.69 0.15
N ARG A 86 11.48 11.22 0.53
CA ARG A 86 12.05 10.98 1.86
C ARG A 86 11.15 11.50 2.99
N GLU A 87 10.55 12.67 2.82
CA GLU A 87 9.72 13.31 3.84
C GLU A 87 8.46 12.46 4.14
N ILE A 88 7.79 11.99 3.10
CA ILE A 88 6.62 11.09 3.23
C ILE A 88 7.03 9.77 3.88
N ARG A 89 8.16 9.16 3.47
CA ARG A 89 8.64 7.90 4.06
C ARG A 89 9.06 8.03 5.53
N GLU A 90 9.51 9.20 5.99
CA GLU A 90 9.87 9.43 7.39
C GLU A 90 8.66 9.30 8.31
N ARG A 91 7.43 9.58 7.85
CA ARG A 91 6.17 9.37 8.60
C ARG A 91 6.00 7.93 9.08
N ASN A 92 6.53 6.94 8.36
CA ASN A 92 6.49 5.54 8.80
C ASN A 92 7.16 5.31 10.16
N ARG A 93 8.09 6.19 10.57
CA ARG A 93 8.82 6.10 11.84
C ARG A 93 8.18 6.91 12.96
N GLU A 94 7.32 7.84 12.63
CA GLU A 94 6.59 8.66 13.59
C GLU A 94 5.68 7.80 14.46
N ARG A 95 5.26 8.33 15.61
CA ARG A 95 4.21 7.72 16.43
C ARG A 95 2.89 7.81 15.69
N PHE A 96 2.04 6.81 15.87
CA PHE A 96 0.65 6.92 15.40
C PHE A 96 -0.03 8.11 16.09
N GLY A 97 -0.90 8.84 15.38
CA GLY A 97 -1.72 9.91 15.96
C GLY A 97 -2.79 9.43 16.96
N PHE A 98 -2.82 8.13 17.23
CA PHE A 98 -3.70 7.43 18.15
C PHE A 98 -2.91 6.40 18.96
N LYS A 99 -3.52 5.85 20.02
CA LYS A 99 -2.90 4.79 20.82
C LYS A 99 -3.25 3.41 20.26
N PRO A 100 -2.29 2.63 19.76
CA PRO A 100 -2.53 1.30 19.20
C PRO A 100 -3.27 0.34 20.11
N GLN A 101 -3.08 0.47 21.43
CA GLN A 101 -3.71 -0.38 22.45
C GLN A 101 -5.23 -0.12 22.57
N GLU A 102 -5.71 1.04 22.13
CA GLU A 102 -7.11 1.42 22.20
C GLU A 102 -7.88 1.06 20.92
N ILE A 103 -7.18 0.60 19.86
CA ILE A 103 -7.81 0.13 18.63
C ILE A 103 -8.33 -1.29 18.83
N GLU A 104 -9.61 -1.50 18.55
CA GLU A 104 -10.28 -2.76 18.81
C GLU A 104 -10.39 -3.65 17.56
N ALA A 105 -10.44 -3.04 16.38
CA ALA A 105 -10.37 -3.75 15.10
C ALA A 105 -9.70 -2.89 14.01
N VAL A 106 -9.15 -3.59 13.00
CA VAL A 106 -8.80 -3.01 11.70
C VAL A 106 -9.67 -3.68 10.65
N LEU A 107 -10.31 -2.91 9.79
CA LEU A 107 -11.00 -3.37 8.59
C LEU A 107 -10.06 -3.11 7.43
N LEU A 108 -9.54 -4.16 6.81
CA LEU A 108 -8.53 -4.04 5.76
C LEU A 108 -9.18 -4.18 4.39
N THR A 109 -9.04 -3.16 3.55
CA THR A 109 -9.61 -3.13 2.20
C THR A 109 -8.91 -4.12 1.27
N HIS A 110 -7.58 -4.13 1.25
CA HIS A 110 -6.79 -5.03 0.42
C HIS A 110 -5.34 -5.14 0.89
N ALA A 111 -4.56 -6.01 0.23
CA ALA A 111 -3.25 -6.43 0.73
C ALA A 111 -2.09 -5.51 0.34
N HIS A 112 -2.24 -4.50 -0.54
CA HIS A 112 -1.14 -3.61 -0.90
C HIS A 112 -0.48 -2.98 0.34
N ILE A 113 0.83 -2.76 0.26
CA ILE A 113 1.65 -2.31 1.39
C ILE A 113 1.28 -0.90 1.87
N ASP A 114 0.77 -0.05 1.01
CA ASP A 114 0.24 1.28 1.35
C ASP A 114 -1.15 1.24 2.02
N HIS A 115 -1.75 0.05 2.16
CA HIS A 115 -2.97 -0.21 2.95
C HIS A 115 -2.72 -1.14 4.14
N SER A 116 -1.78 -2.08 4.06
CA SER A 116 -1.51 -3.11 5.08
C SER A 116 -0.16 -2.98 5.78
N GLY A 117 0.79 -2.24 5.19
CA GLY A 117 2.22 -2.34 5.52
C GLY A 117 2.64 -1.85 6.90
N LEU A 118 1.82 -1.09 7.63
CA LEU A 118 2.09 -0.72 9.02
C LEU A 118 1.35 -1.58 10.06
N LEU A 119 0.57 -2.59 9.65
CA LEU A 119 -0.06 -3.54 10.57
C LEU A 119 0.95 -4.22 11.50
N PRO A 120 2.16 -4.67 11.04
CA PRO A 120 3.16 -5.23 11.94
C PRO A 120 3.69 -4.20 12.96
N LYS A 121 3.87 -2.95 12.56
CA LYS A 121 4.24 -1.86 13.49
C LYS A 121 3.11 -1.59 14.49
N LEU A 122 1.86 -1.60 14.05
CA LEU A 122 0.69 -1.43 14.91
C LEU A 122 0.66 -2.52 15.99
N THR A 123 0.85 -3.79 15.60
CA THR A 123 0.94 -4.93 16.53
C THR A 123 2.12 -4.81 17.49
N GLN A 124 3.30 -4.42 16.99
CA GLN A 124 4.50 -4.16 17.80
C GLN A 124 4.22 -3.08 18.87
N LYS A 125 3.46 -2.04 18.53
CA LYS A 125 3.11 -0.93 19.43
C LYS A 125 1.92 -1.23 20.36
N GLY A 126 1.43 -2.46 20.36
CA GLY A 126 0.49 -2.94 21.39
C GLY A 126 -0.93 -3.20 20.93
N PHE A 127 -1.23 -3.09 19.64
CA PHE A 127 -2.51 -3.55 19.10
C PHE A 127 -2.71 -5.05 19.38
N ARG A 128 -3.93 -5.41 19.81
CA ARG A 128 -4.33 -6.79 20.15
C ARG A 128 -5.72 -7.13 19.62
N GLY A 129 -6.35 -6.19 18.91
CA GLY A 129 -7.64 -6.39 18.26
C GLY A 129 -7.55 -7.35 17.06
N ARG A 130 -8.65 -7.50 16.34
CA ARG A 130 -8.72 -8.32 15.14
C ARG A 130 -8.52 -7.50 13.88
N ILE A 131 -7.98 -8.13 12.84
CA ILE A 131 -7.87 -7.57 11.50
C ILE A 131 -8.87 -8.33 10.63
N VAL A 132 -9.92 -7.64 10.18
CA VAL A 132 -10.99 -8.23 9.38
C VAL A 132 -10.70 -7.95 7.91
N ALA A 133 -10.61 -8.99 7.10
CA ALA A 133 -10.33 -8.91 5.66
C ALA A 133 -10.96 -10.09 4.91
N THR A 134 -11.03 -10.00 3.59
CA THR A 134 -11.42 -11.13 2.73
C THR A 134 -10.42 -12.28 2.85
N GLU A 135 -10.84 -13.49 2.47
CA GLU A 135 -9.97 -14.67 2.49
C GLU A 135 -8.73 -14.46 1.61
N ALA A 136 -8.90 -13.96 0.39
CA ALA A 136 -7.80 -13.72 -0.54
C ALA A 136 -6.86 -12.60 -0.07
N THR A 137 -7.38 -11.49 0.47
CA THR A 137 -6.56 -10.43 1.09
C THR A 137 -5.73 -10.98 2.25
N THR A 138 -6.31 -11.85 3.09
CA THR A 138 -5.59 -12.48 4.20
C THR A 138 -4.44 -13.35 3.69
N ASP A 139 -4.68 -14.18 2.68
CA ASP A 139 -3.67 -15.04 2.09
C ASP A 139 -2.53 -14.22 1.44
N LEU A 140 -2.87 -13.14 0.73
CA LEU A 140 -1.88 -12.22 0.17
C LEU A 140 -1.06 -11.51 1.25
N CYS A 141 -1.68 -11.05 2.33
CA CYS A 141 -0.96 -10.50 3.49
C CYS A 141 -0.02 -11.54 4.11
N GLY A 142 -0.38 -12.83 4.04
CA GLY A 142 0.45 -13.95 4.51
C GLY A 142 1.81 -14.05 3.81
N ILE A 143 1.94 -13.55 2.59
CA ILE A 143 3.21 -13.50 1.86
C ILE A 143 3.81 -12.08 1.82
N MET A 144 2.99 -11.04 1.74
CA MET A 144 3.47 -9.67 1.55
C MET A 144 4.04 -9.05 2.82
N LEU A 145 3.41 -9.27 4.00
CA LEU A 145 3.90 -8.70 5.25
C LEU A 145 5.24 -9.31 5.70
N PRO A 146 5.47 -10.64 5.59
CA PRO A 146 6.79 -11.23 5.81
C PRO A 146 7.86 -10.75 4.83
N ASP A 147 7.55 -10.62 3.53
CA ASP A 147 8.47 -10.09 2.53
C ASP A 147 8.85 -8.64 2.83
N SER A 148 7.87 -7.80 3.15
CA SER A 148 8.09 -6.42 3.58
C SER A 148 8.96 -6.34 4.85
N ALA A 149 8.72 -7.20 5.84
CA ALA A 149 9.54 -7.26 7.05
C ALA A 149 10.99 -7.64 6.73
N HIS A 150 11.20 -8.63 5.87
CA HIS A 150 12.54 -9.03 5.42
C HIS A 150 13.28 -7.86 4.73
N ILE A 151 12.62 -7.15 3.83
CA ILE A 151 13.19 -5.96 3.17
C ILE A 151 13.56 -4.90 4.22
N GLN A 152 12.68 -4.62 5.20
CA GLN A 152 12.93 -3.66 6.28
C GLN A 152 14.14 -4.06 7.14
N GLU A 153 14.30 -5.34 7.46
CA GLU A 153 15.45 -5.84 8.22
C GLU A 153 16.75 -5.72 7.43
N MET A 154 16.75 -6.07 6.15
CA MET A 154 17.93 -5.96 5.26
C MET A 154 18.36 -4.51 5.09
N ASP A 155 17.42 -3.61 4.84
CA ASP A 155 17.68 -2.17 4.69
C ASP A 155 18.21 -1.56 6.01
N ALA A 156 17.65 -1.98 7.14
CA ALA A 156 18.12 -1.56 8.45
C ALA A 156 19.56 -2.02 8.69
N GLN A 157 19.89 -3.29 8.42
CA GLN A 157 21.25 -3.81 8.59
C GLN A 157 22.27 -3.01 7.76
N TRP A 158 21.94 -2.70 6.50
CA TRP A 158 22.84 -1.91 5.64
C TRP A 158 23.00 -0.48 6.16
N ARG A 159 21.92 0.19 6.49
CA ARG A 159 21.91 1.56 7.01
C ARG A 159 22.63 1.67 8.35
N ASP A 160 22.37 0.73 9.26
CA ASP A 160 22.93 0.73 10.60
C ASP A 160 24.45 0.45 10.59
N ARG A 161 24.94 -0.45 9.71
CA ARG A 161 26.39 -0.60 9.47
C ARG A 161 27.04 0.70 8.99
N LYS A 162 26.34 1.45 8.11
CA LYS A 162 26.83 2.76 7.64
C LYS A 162 26.80 3.80 8.77
N ALA A 163 25.75 3.84 9.57
CA ALA A 163 25.63 4.73 10.73
C ALA A 163 26.74 4.47 11.75
N GLN A 164 26.99 3.20 12.12
CA GLN A 164 28.07 2.79 13.03
C GLN A 164 29.45 3.26 12.55
N ARG A 165 29.75 3.11 11.25
CA ARG A 165 31.01 3.65 10.65
C ARG A 165 31.13 5.18 10.76
N GLN A 166 30.00 5.87 10.94
CA GLN A 166 29.94 7.33 11.11
C GLN A 166 29.79 7.77 12.58
N GLY A 167 29.90 6.83 13.55
CA GLY A 167 29.71 7.10 14.97
C GLY A 167 28.28 7.47 15.35
N ARG A 168 27.28 7.03 14.57
CA ARG A 168 25.85 7.28 14.82
C ARG A 168 25.18 6.03 15.38
N GLU A 169 24.17 6.22 16.20
CA GLU A 169 23.37 5.12 16.76
C GLU A 169 22.54 4.40 15.67
N PRO A 170 22.42 3.06 15.74
CA PRO A 170 21.56 2.29 14.88
C PRO A 170 20.07 2.63 15.10
N MET A 171 19.30 2.71 14.02
CA MET A 171 17.86 2.99 14.13
C MET A 171 16.98 1.73 14.13
N GLY A 172 17.51 0.59 13.69
CA GLY A 172 16.75 -0.66 13.52
C GLY A 172 15.68 -0.62 12.41
N PRO A 173 15.02 -1.77 12.14
CA PRO A 173 13.90 -1.85 11.21
C PRO A 173 12.64 -1.19 11.79
N LEU A 174 11.64 -0.90 10.94
CA LEU A 174 10.33 -0.43 11.39
C LEU A 174 9.62 -1.49 12.23
N TYR A 175 9.73 -2.72 11.80
CA TYR A 175 9.23 -3.94 12.43
C TYR A 175 10.03 -5.15 11.90
N THR A 176 9.91 -6.26 12.59
CA THR A 176 10.64 -7.50 12.30
C THR A 176 9.73 -8.56 11.66
N LEU A 177 10.34 -9.61 11.12
CA LEU A 177 9.61 -10.80 10.65
C LEU A 177 8.73 -11.40 11.77
N ALA A 178 9.21 -11.41 13.02
CA ALA A 178 8.43 -11.88 14.16
C ALA A 178 7.19 -11.01 14.42
N ASP A 179 7.28 -9.68 14.21
CA ASP A 179 6.13 -8.79 14.33
C ASP A 179 5.11 -9.06 13.21
N ALA A 180 5.56 -9.28 11.98
CA ALA A 180 4.70 -9.68 10.86
C ALA A 180 3.97 -11.00 11.15
N GLN A 181 4.68 -12.02 11.63
CA GLN A 181 4.09 -13.31 11.99
C GLN A 181 3.03 -13.20 13.11
N LYS A 182 3.28 -12.38 14.14
CA LYS A 182 2.28 -12.10 15.18
C LYS A 182 1.05 -11.42 14.61
N THR A 183 1.24 -10.50 13.68
CA THR A 183 0.15 -9.78 13.02
C THR A 183 -0.76 -10.72 12.23
N LEU A 184 -0.18 -11.68 11.51
CA LEU A 184 -0.95 -12.67 10.76
C LEU A 184 -1.87 -13.52 11.66
N GLY A 185 -1.50 -13.72 12.92
CA GLY A 185 -2.36 -14.39 13.91
C GLY A 185 -3.60 -13.60 14.36
N LEU A 186 -3.73 -12.33 13.97
CA LEU A 186 -4.85 -11.45 14.33
C LEU A 186 -5.92 -11.36 13.22
N PHE A 187 -5.67 -11.96 12.04
CA PHE A 187 -6.62 -11.92 10.94
C PHE A 187 -7.86 -12.75 11.21
N GLN A 188 -9.00 -12.17 10.87
CA GLN A 188 -10.31 -12.79 10.81
C GLN A 188 -10.86 -12.65 9.40
N GLN A 189 -11.04 -13.77 8.73
CA GLN A 189 -11.51 -13.83 7.35
C GLN A 189 -13.02 -13.62 7.25
N VAL A 190 -13.47 -12.93 6.20
CA VAL A 190 -14.86 -12.74 5.83
C VAL A 190 -15.05 -12.98 4.34
N LYS A 191 -16.30 -13.29 3.96
CA LYS A 191 -16.68 -13.46 2.55
C LYS A 191 -17.32 -12.21 1.98
N TYR A 192 -17.17 -12.00 0.68
CA TYR A 192 -17.87 -10.95 -0.02
C TYR A 192 -19.41 -11.08 0.15
N GLY A 193 -20.07 -9.94 0.22
CA GLY A 193 -21.53 -9.83 0.31
C GLY A 193 -22.13 -10.21 1.66
N GLN A 194 -21.37 -10.82 2.58
CA GLN A 194 -21.87 -11.17 3.91
C GLN A 194 -21.78 -9.99 4.86
N THR A 195 -22.90 -9.68 5.51
CA THR A 195 -22.94 -8.70 6.60
C THR A 195 -22.54 -9.37 7.91
N ASN A 196 -21.50 -8.82 8.55
CA ASN A 196 -20.97 -9.32 9.81
C ASN A 196 -21.10 -8.24 10.89
N GLU A 197 -21.60 -8.59 12.06
CA GLU A 197 -21.57 -7.69 13.23
C GLU A 197 -20.19 -7.77 13.90
N VAL A 198 -19.38 -6.73 13.70
CA VAL A 198 -18.03 -6.67 14.27
C VAL A 198 -18.08 -6.29 15.74
N PHE A 199 -18.96 -5.38 16.11
CA PHE A 199 -19.27 -5.00 17.50
C PHE A 199 -20.78 -4.75 17.63
N PRO A 200 -21.35 -4.84 18.84
CA PRO A 200 -22.72 -4.39 19.06
C PRO A 200 -22.94 -2.99 18.48
N GLY A 201 -23.87 -2.87 17.54
CA GLY A 201 -24.16 -1.63 16.84
C GLY A 201 -23.24 -1.28 15.67
N ILE A 202 -22.21 -2.09 15.36
CA ILE A 202 -21.37 -1.88 14.18
C ILE A 202 -21.39 -3.12 13.32
N LYS A 203 -22.00 -3.03 12.13
CA LYS A 203 -22.01 -4.07 11.11
C LYS A 203 -21.15 -3.67 9.93
N VAL A 204 -20.52 -4.65 9.28
CA VAL A 204 -19.67 -4.43 8.11
C VAL A 204 -20.00 -5.43 7.02
N ARG A 205 -19.83 -5.01 5.77
CA ARG A 205 -19.91 -5.85 4.58
C ARG A 205 -18.78 -5.48 3.63
N PHE A 206 -18.11 -6.49 3.12
CA PHE A 206 -17.04 -6.37 2.14
C PHE A 206 -17.60 -6.71 0.76
N MET A 207 -17.44 -5.80 -0.21
CA MET A 207 -17.88 -5.95 -1.58
C MET A 207 -16.67 -5.86 -2.50
N ASP A 208 -16.67 -6.58 -3.62
CA ASP A 208 -15.53 -6.58 -4.52
C ASP A 208 -15.22 -5.19 -5.07
N ALA A 209 -13.98 -4.74 -4.94
CA ALA A 209 -13.50 -3.45 -5.42
C ALA A 209 -12.83 -3.54 -6.81
N GLY A 210 -12.61 -4.75 -7.33
CA GLY A 210 -12.06 -4.98 -8.67
C GLY A 210 -10.65 -4.44 -8.90
N HIS A 211 -9.88 -4.18 -7.82
CA HIS A 211 -8.56 -3.56 -7.91
C HIS A 211 -7.43 -4.58 -7.95
N ILE A 212 -7.38 -5.46 -6.98
CA ILE A 212 -6.54 -6.66 -6.93
C ILE A 212 -7.32 -7.83 -6.35
N LEU A 213 -6.79 -9.03 -6.46
CA LEU A 213 -7.40 -10.23 -5.88
C LEU A 213 -7.76 -9.98 -4.41
N GLY A 214 -9.03 -10.16 -4.05
CA GLY A 214 -9.51 -10.00 -2.68
C GLY A 214 -9.77 -8.55 -2.24
N SER A 215 -9.51 -7.54 -3.09
CA SER A 215 -9.74 -6.14 -2.76
C SER A 215 -11.22 -5.85 -2.48
N SER A 216 -11.50 -4.94 -1.57
CA SER A 216 -12.86 -4.70 -1.12
C SER A 216 -13.21 -3.24 -0.88
N ILE A 217 -14.43 -2.90 -1.30
CA ILE A 217 -15.20 -1.76 -0.79
C ILE A 217 -15.76 -2.19 0.56
N ILE A 218 -15.61 -1.36 1.59
CA ILE A 218 -16.12 -1.65 2.93
C ILE A 218 -17.33 -0.77 3.23
N GLU A 219 -18.47 -1.40 3.44
CA GLU A 219 -19.69 -0.77 3.93
C GLU A 219 -19.78 -0.96 5.45
N ILE A 220 -20.01 0.12 6.19
CA ILE A 220 -20.12 0.11 7.65
C ILE A 220 -21.44 0.73 8.05
N TRP A 221 -22.26 0.00 8.81
CA TRP A 221 -23.48 0.51 9.45
C TRP A 221 -23.19 0.70 10.93
N VAL A 222 -23.37 1.92 11.40
CA VAL A 222 -23.24 2.32 12.81
C VAL A 222 -24.59 2.68 13.35
N ARG A 223 -25.02 1.99 14.42
CA ARG A 223 -26.26 2.28 15.13
C ARG A 223 -25.95 3.00 16.44
N GLU A 224 -26.46 4.22 16.56
CA GLU A 224 -26.39 5.06 17.75
C GLU A 224 -27.82 5.42 18.18
N GLY A 225 -28.33 4.78 19.24
CA GLY A 225 -29.72 4.86 19.64
C GLY A 225 -30.65 4.28 18.56
N ASP A 226 -31.64 5.08 18.15
CA ASP A 226 -32.60 4.71 17.08
C ASP A 226 -32.10 5.01 15.68
N ARG A 227 -30.92 5.58 15.55
CA ARG A 227 -30.34 6.00 14.26
C ARG A 227 -29.33 4.99 13.77
N GLU A 228 -29.39 4.68 12.47
CA GLU A 228 -28.37 3.95 11.74
C GLU A 228 -27.74 4.86 10.68
N THR A 229 -26.41 4.93 10.66
CA THR A 229 -25.63 5.71 9.69
C THR A 229 -24.77 4.78 8.88
N LYS A 230 -24.78 4.91 7.56
CA LYS A 230 -24.00 4.08 6.64
C LYS A 230 -22.80 4.85 6.08
N LEU A 231 -21.61 4.33 6.32
CA LEU A 231 -20.35 4.78 5.72
C LEU A 231 -19.89 3.78 4.65
N VAL A 232 -19.30 4.30 3.58
CA VAL A 232 -18.70 3.49 2.52
C VAL A 232 -17.27 3.96 2.30
N PHE A 233 -16.34 3.03 2.39
CA PHE A 233 -14.92 3.22 2.09
C PHE A 233 -14.63 2.46 0.79
N SER A 234 -14.24 3.16 -0.27
CA SER A 234 -13.98 2.52 -1.56
C SER A 234 -12.80 1.55 -1.52
N GLY A 235 -11.84 1.76 -0.61
CA GLY A 235 -10.50 1.25 -0.81
C GLY A 235 -9.97 1.81 -2.12
N ASP A 236 -9.15 1.02 -2.82
CA ASP A 236 -8.77 1.30 -4.19
C ASP A 236 -9.75 0.61 -5.13
N LEU A 237 -10.28 1.36 -6.09
CA LEU A 237 -11.23 0.84 -7.09
C LEU A 237 -10.49 0.39 -8.34
N GLY A 238 -10.91 -0.72 -8.91
CA GLY A 238 -10.35 -1.25 -10.13
C GLY A 238 -10.87 -0.60 -11.40
N GLN A 239 -10.10 -0.79 -12.48
CA GLN A 239 -10.49 -0.41 -13.82
C GLN A 239 -11.55 -1.39 -14.34
N ARG A 240 -12.64 -0.88 -14.92
CA ARG A 240 -13.68 -1.72 -15.52
C ARG A 240 -13.18 -2.49 -16.73
N GLY A 241 -13.59 -3.75 -16.85
CA GLY A 241 -13.18 -4.65 -17.92
C GLY A 241 -11.71 -5.08 -17.84
N ALA A 242 -11.06 -4.94 -16.67
CA ALA A 242 -9.78 -5.56 -16.43
C ALA A 242 -9.95 -7.09 -16.48
N PRO A 243 -8.96 -7.84 -17.01
CA PRO A 243 -9.06 -9.30 -17.04
C PRO A 243 -8.85 -9.90 -15.66
N ILE A 244 -9.26 -11.13 -15.48
CA ILE A 244 -9.06 -12.01 -14.31
C ILE A 244 -10.04 -11.74 -13.19
N ILE A 245 -10.15 -10.51 -12.68
CA ILE A 245 -10.98 -10.16 -11.52
C ILE A 245 -12.27 -9.44 -11.93
N ASN A 246 -13.24 -9.42 -11.02
CA ASN A 246 -14.51 -8.75 -11.27
C ASN A 246 -14.38 -7.23 -11.35
N ASP A 247 -15.35 -6.59 -12.01
CA ASP A 247 -15.52 -5.13 -11.94
C ASP A 247 -15.89 -4.67 -10.53
N PRO A 248 -15.58 -3.41 -10.15
CA PRO A 248 -16.01 -2.84 -8.88
C PRO A 248 -17.51 -2.93 -8.68
N THR A 249 -17.92 -3.46 -7.52
CA THR A 249 -19.32 -3.57 -7.14
C THR A 249 -19.97 -2.19 -7.03
N SER A 250 -21.14 -2.03 -7.64
CA SER A 250 -21.95 -0.82 -7.50
C SER A 250 -22.63 -0.77 -6.13
N ILE A 251 -22.49 0.33 -5.41
CA ILE A 251 -23.14 0.57 -4.11
C ILE A 251 -24.28 1.56 -4.30
N GLU A 252 -25.46 1.23 -3.76
CA GLU A 252 -26.68 1.99 -4.05
C GLU A 252 -26.92 3.18 -3.11
N GLU A 253 -26.41 3.11 -1.88
CA GLU A 253 -26.63 4.16 -0.88
C GLU A 253 -25.51 4.24 0.16
N ALA A 254 -25.27 5.45 0.65
CA ALA A 254 -24.45 5.77 1.81
C ALA A 254 -24.83 7.13 2.38
N ASP A 255 -24.58 7.35 3.67
CA ASP A 255 -24.61 8.67 4.26
C ASP A 255 -23.26 9.40 4.04
N TYR A 256 -22.16 8.67 4.15
CA TYR A 256 -20.80 9.19 3.95
C TYR A 256 -20.01 8.25 3.04
N ILE A 257 -19.26 8.84 2.12
CA ILE A 257 -18.42 8.11 1.16
C ILE A 257 -17.00 8.62 1.29
N LEU A 258 -16.03 7.71 1.44
CA LEU A 258 -14.63 7.97 1.20
C LEU A 258 -14.27 7.29 -0.13
N VAL A 259 -13.77 8.05 -1.09
CA VAL A 259 -13.43 7.54 -2.41
C VAL A 259 -12.01 7.92 -2.79
N GLU A 260 -11.28 6.95 -3.38
CA GLU A 260 -9.94 7.16 -3.92
C GLU A 260 -9.93 8.21 -5.04
N SER A 261 -8.76 8.75 -5.30
CA SER A 261 -8.58 9.84 -6.28
C SER A 261 -7.29 9.71 -7.08
N THR A 262 -6.70 8.52 -7.14
CA THR A 262 -5.38 8.26 -7.77
C THR A 262 -5.31 8.78 -9.20
N TYR A 263 -6.33 8.49 -10.00
CA TYR A 263 -6.46 8.98 -11.38
C TYR A 263 -7.67 9.90 -11.59
N GLY A 264 -8.04 10.67 -10.60
CA GLY A 264 -9.13 11.64 -10.69
C GLY A 264 -8.92 12.74 -11.73
N ASP A 265 -7.71 12.88 -12.28
CA ASP A 265 -7.32 13.91 -13.25
C ASP A 265 -7.12 13.38 -14.68
N ARG A 266 -7.20 12.06 -14.92
CA ARG A 266 -6.83 11.46 -16.20
C ARG A 266 -7.67 10.26 -16.59
N LEU A 267 -7.53 9.85 -17.86
CA LEU A 267 -8.13 8.65 -18.42
C LEU A 267 -7.04 7.66 -18.83
N HIS A 268 -7.38 6.38 -18.77
CA HIS A 268 -6.52 5.32 -19.29
C HIS A 268 -6.57 5.23 -20.81
N GLU A 269 -5.48 4.70 -21.38
CA GLU A 269 -5.50 4.27 -22.78
C GLU A 269 -6.52 3.14 -22.95
N LYS A 270 -7.16 3.07 -24.13
CA LYS A 270 -8.15 2.03 -24.40
C LYS A 270 -7.53 0.62 -24.35
N ALA A 271 -8.25 -0.34 -23.79
CA ALA A 271 -7.79 -1.72 -23.62
C ALA A 271 -7.28 -2.38 -24.92
N VAL A 272 -7.88 -2.08 -26.07
CA VAL A 272 -7.41 -2.56 -27.39
C VAL A 272 -5.99 -2.10 -27.69
N SER A 273 -5.61 -0.91 -27.23
CA SER A 273 -4.26 -0.38 -27.36
C SER A 273 -3.25 -1.19 -26.53
N ARG A 274 -3.64 -1.71 -25.34
CA ARG A 274 -2.76 -2.42 -24.42
C ARG A 274 -2.11 -3.67 -25.02
N LEU A 275 -2.93 -4.56 -25.57
CA LEU A 275 -2.45 -5.79 -26.23
C LEU A 275 -1.56 -5.50 -27.44
N SER A 276 -1.93 -4.50 -28.25
CA SER A 276 -1.13 -4.09 -29.40
C SER A 276 0.24 -3.56 -28.96
N LEU A 277 0.27 -2.68 -27.97
CA LEU A 277 1.52 -2.10 -27.45
C LEU A 277 2.43 -3.18 -26.82
N LEU A 278 1.84 -4.15 -26.10
CA LEU A 278 2.59 -5.28 -25.57
C LEU A 278 3.17 -6.15 -26.69
N ALA A 279 2.36 -6.47 -27.71
CA ALA A 279 2.81 -7.22 -28.89
C ALA A 279 3.96 -6.51 -29.61
N ASP A 280 3.89 -5.20 -29.78
CA ASP A 280 4.92 -4.38 -30.43
C ASP A 280 6.23 -4.38 -29.62
N ALA A 281 6.14 -4.26 -28.28
CA ALA A 281 7.33 -4.34 -27.40
C ALA A 281 8.00 -5.73 -27.49
N VAL A 282 7.21 -6.81 -27.46
CA VAL A 282 7.73 -8.18 -27.63
C VAL A 282 8.39 -8.37 -28.99
N LYS A 283 7.72 -7.96 -30.08
CA LYS A 283 8.28 -8.04 -31.45
C LYS A 283 9.57 -7.23 -31.59
N ALA A 284 9.65 -6.05 -31.00
CA ALA A 284 10.84 -5.21 -31.01
C ALA A 284 12.02 -5.92 -30.30
N ALA A 285 11.80 -6.49 -29.12
CA ALA A 285 12.83 -7.23 -28.37
C ALA A 285 13.28 -8.50 -29.12
N VAL A 286 12.35 -9.24 -29.71
CA VAL A 286 12.70 -10.43 -30.52
C VAL A 286 13.52 -10.02 -31.75
N LYS A 287 13.14 -8.94 -32.45
CA LYS A 287 13.85 -8.44 -33.62
C LYS A 287 15.26 -7.94 -33.31
N SER A 288 15.46 -7.30 -32.15
CA SER A 288 16.79 -6.82 -31.71
C SER A 288 17.67 -7.95 -31.17
N GLY A 289 17.10 -9.13 -30.86
CA GLY A 289 17.80 -10.25 -30.23
C GLY A 289 18.08 -10.03 -28.72
N GLY A 290 17.48 -9.00 -28.10
CA GLY A 290 17.68 -8.64 -26.71
C GLY A 290 16.54 -9.09 -25.79
N ASN A 291 16.74 -8.92 -24.49
CA ASN A 291 15.71 -9.22 -23.49
C ASN A 291 14.67 -8.09 -23.40
N LEU A 292 13.41 -8.45 -23.15
CA LEU A 292 12.37 -7.56 -22.70
C LEU A 292 12.26 -7.68 -21.18
N ILE A 293 12.73 -6.66 -20.46
CA ILE A 293 12.68 -6.58 -19.00
C ILE A 293 11.39 -5.83 -18.61
N ILE A 294 10.57 -6.44 -17.76
CA ILE A 294 9.29 -5.85 -17.33
C ILE A 294 9.28 -5.75 -15.80
N PRO A 295 9.55 -4.57 -15.23
CA PRO A 295 9.29 -4.29 -13.82
C PRO A 295 7.79 -4.41 -13.55
N ALA A 296 7.39 -5.31 -12.67
CA ALA A 296 5.98 -5.50 -12.34
C ALA A 296 5.76 -5.72 -10.85
N PHE A 297 4.62 -5.28 -10.32
CA PHE A 297 4.21 -5.67 -8.99
C PHE A 297 3.94 -7.18 -8.97
N ALA A 298 4.26 -7.79 -7.83
CA ALA A 298 4.15 -9.24 -7.66
C ALA A 298 2.68 -9.72 -7.65
N VAL A 299 1.78 -8.86 -7.19
CA VAL A 299 0.34 -9.10 -7.11
C VAL A 299 -0.37 -8.31 -8.20
N GLU A 300 -1.31 -8.92 -8.87
CA GLU A 300 -2.18 -8.47 -9.96
C GLU A 300 -1.40 -8.22 -11.26
N ARG A 301 -0.46 -7.28 -11.28
CA ARG A 301 0.23 -6.85 -12.50
C ARG A 301 0.98 -7.98 -13.21
N THR A 302 1.65 -8.85 -12.44
CA THR A 302 2.33 -10.03 -13.00
C THR A 302 1.31 -10.98 -13.62
N GLN A 303 0.18 -11.21 -12.96
CA GLN A 303 -0.87 -12.14 -13.41
C GLN A 303 -1.58 -11.63 -14.66
N GLU A 304 -1.89 -10.32 -14.74
CA GLU A 304 -2.45 -9.72 -15.97
C GLU A 304 -1.48 -9.81 -17.16
N LEU A 305 -0.18 -9.59 -16.94
CA LEU A 305 0.82 -9.78 -17.98
C LEU A 305 0.88 -11.22 -18.48
N LEU A 306 0.77 -12.20 -17.57
CA LEU A 306 0.72 -13.62 -17.97
C LEU A 306 -0.51 -13.91 -18.83
N TYR A 307 -1.67 -13.41 -18.42
CA TYR A 307 -2.92 -13.53 -19.17
C TYR A 307 -2.79 -12.94 -20.58
N ASP A 308 -2.31 -11.69 -20.70
CA ASP A 308 -2.18 -10.99 -21.98
C ASP A 308 -1.11 -11.63 -22.89
N ILE A 309 0.04 -12.03 -22.34
CA ILE A 309 1.11 -12.73 -23.10
C ILE A 309 0.58 -14.06 -23.66
N ARG A 310 -0.16 -14.81 -22.83
CA ARG A 310 -0.81 -16.03 -23.26
C ARG A 310 -1.77 -15.77 -24.42
N GLN A 311 -2.68 -14.81 -24.30
CA GLN A 311 -3.65 -14.43 -25.33
C GLN A 311 -2.96 -14.05 -26.66
N LEU A 312 -1.86 -13.29 -26.58
CA LEU A 312 -1.07 -12.91 -27.77
C LEU A 312 -0.37 -14.10 -28.42
N ALA A 313 0.08 -15.06 -27.61
CA ALA A 313 0.71 -16.29 -28.12
C ALA A 313 -0.32 -17.21 -28.79
N GLU A 314 -1.47 -17.44 -28.16
CA GLU A 314 -2.56 -18.29 -28.67
C GLU A 314 -3.18 -17.74 -29.97
N SER A 315 -3.32 -16.42 -30.06
CA SER A 315 -3.80 -15.75 -31.29
C SER A 315 -2.76 -15.75 -32.44
N GLY A 316 -1.54 -16.21 -32.19
CA GLY A 316 -0.44 -16.12 -33.15
C GLY A 316 0.04 -14.69 -33.43
N SER A 317 -0.37 -13.72 -32.62
CA SER A 317 0.00 -12.31 -32.79
C SER A 317 1.47 -12.03 -32.53
N ILE A 318 2.13 -12.88 -31.75
CA ILE A 318 3.56 -12.84 -31.45
C ILE A 318 4.22 -14.21 -31.60
N SER A 319 5.51 -14.23 -32.01
CA SER A 319 6.36 -15.39 -31.79
C SER A 319 6.90 -15.32 -30.38
N LEU A 320 6.37 -16.16 -29.47
CA LEU A 320 6.65 -16.08 -28.06
C LEU A 320 8.08 -16.54 -27.75
N PRO A 321 8.98 -15.66 -27.24
CA PRO A 321 10.25 -16.10 -26.67
C PRO A 321 10.00 -16.71 -25.28
N PRO A 322 10.99 -17.41 -24.68
CA PRO A 322 10.88 -17.87 -23.30
C PRO A 322 10.52 -16.75 -22.34
N VAL A 323 9.58 -17.02 -21.43
CA VAL A 323 9.06 -16.08 -20.42
C VAL A 323 9.50 -16.53 -19.03
N TYR A 324 10.07 -15.63 -18.25
CA TYR A 324 10.55 -15.91 -16.90
C TYR A 324 9.89 -14.97 -15.89
N ILE A 325 9.27 -15.55 -14.85
CA ILE A 325 8.84 -14.80 -13.67
C ILE A 325 9.96 -14.91 -12.63
N ASP A 326 10.80 -13.87 -12.55
CA ASP A 326 11.91 -13.83 -11.61
C ASP A 326 11.60 -13.00 -10.36
N SER A 327 10.62 -13.49 -9.61
CA SER A 327 10.18 -12.93 -8.33
C SER A 327 9.55 -14.02 -7.47
N PRO A 328 10.20 -14.47 -6.38
CA PRO A 328 9.60 -15.46 -5.47
C PRO A 328 8.23 -15.04 -4.94
N LEU A 329 8.06 -13.75 -4.65
CA LEU A 329 6.78 -13.20 -4.19
C LEU A 329 5.70 -13.33 -5.28
N ALA A 330 6.02 -13.02 -6.55
CA ALA A 330 5.07 -13.16 -7.65
C ALA A 330 4.68 -14.63 -7.92
N VAL A 331 5.62 -15.55 -7.75
CA VAL A 331 5.33 -16.99 -7.82
C VAL A 331 4.33 -17.39 -6.75
N SER A 332 4.56 -16.99 -5.50
CA SER A 332 3.66 -17.30 -4.39
C SER A 332 2.29 -16.61 -4.56
N ALA A 333 2.27 -15.37 -5.06
CA ALA A 333 1.02 -14.66 -5.37
C ALA A 333 0.21 -15.42 -6.45
N THR A 334 0.86 -15.89 -7.52
CA THR A 334 0.18 -16.65 -8.58
C THR A 334 -0.43 -17.95 -8.03
N GLU A 335 0.21 -18.60 -7.07
CA GLU A 335 -0.36 -19.78 -6.39
C GLU A 335 -1.59 -19.40 -5.52
N ILE A 336 -1.60 -18.21 -4.92
CA ILE A 336 -2.77 -17.69 -4.19
C ILE A 336 -3.92 -17.41 -5.17
N PHE A 337 -3.65 -16.77 -6.31
CA PHE A 337 -4.66 -16.58 -7.36
C PHE A 337 -5.37 -17.89 -7.71
N ARG A 338 -4.62 -18.97 -7.95
CA ARG A 338 -5.20 -20.29 -8.27
C ARG A 338 -6.13 -20.85 -7.18
N ARG A 339 -5.99 -20.43 -5.93
CA ARG A 339 -6.81 -20.89 -4.79
C ARG A 339 -8.09 -20.09 -4.59
N HIS A 340 -8.22 -18.93 -5.24
CA HIS A 340 -9.36 -18.01 -5.06
C HIS A 340 -10.12 -17.74 -6.38
N PRO A 341 -10.65 -18.79 -7.06
CA PRO A 341 -11.40 -18.60 -8.30
C PRO A 341 -12.74 -17.87 -8.09
N ASP A 342 -13.22 -17.76 -6.87
CA ASP A 342 -14.41 -17.00 -6.47
C ASP A 342 -14.23 -15.47 -6.60
N CYS A 343 -13.00 -15.01 -6.73
CA CYS A 343 -12.68 -13.61 -7.02
C CYS A 343 -12.60 -13.28 -8.52
N TYR A 344 -12.76 -14.29 -9.41
CA TYR A 344 -12.55 -14.10 -10.83
C TYR A 344 -13.80 -13.60 -11.55
N ASP A 345 -13.55 -12.88 -12.66
CA ASP A 345 -14.59 -12.58 -13.63
C ASP A 345 -15.17 -13.88 -14.27
N SER A 346 -16.33 -13.75 -14.88
CA SER A 346 -17.01 -14.90 -15.48
C SER A 346 -16.17 -15.59 -16.58
N GLN A 347 -15.39 -14.84 -17.35
CA GLN A 347 -14.58 -15.38 -18.42
C GLN A 347 -13.42 -16.23 -17.89
N THR A 348 -12.70 -15.71 -16.89
CA THR A 348 -11.58 -16.42 -16.25
C THR A 348 -12.08 -17.62 -15.44
N TYR A 349 -13.23 -17.48 -14.75
CA TYR A 349 -13.88 -18.57 -14.05
C TYR A 349 -14.27 -19.73 -14.98
N ASP A 350 -14.87 -19.41 -16.15
CA ASP A 350 -15.24 -20.40 -17.15
C ASP A 350 -14.01 -21.10 -17.77
N MET A 351 -12.91 -20.37 -17.95
CA MET A 351 -11.63 -20.94 -18.43
C MET A 351 -11.13 -22.01 -17.46
N ILE A 352 -11.09 -21.70 -16.17
CA ILE A 352 -10.61 -22.64 -15.14
C ILE A 352 -11.53 -23.86 -15.00
N ASN A 353 -12.85 -23.69 -15.07
CA ASN A 353 -13.80 -24.79 -15.02
C ASN A 353 -13.65 -25.76 -16.20
N LYS A 354 -13.12 -25.31 -17.33
CA LYS A 354 -12.76 -26.14 -18.49
C LYS A 354 -11.40 -26.85 -18.33
N GLY A 355 -10.74 -26.71 -17.19
CA GLY A 355 -9.45 -27.31 -16.89
C GLY A 355 -8.26 -26.55 -17.49
N ASP A 356 -8.47 -25.29 -17.86
CA ASP A 356 -7.45 -24.42 -18.42
C ASP A 356 -6.98 -23.38 -17.38
N SER A 357 -5.78 -22.81 -17.52
CA SER A 357 -5.21 -21.86 -16.56
C SER A 357 -4.70 -20.60 -17.26
N PRO A 358 -5.13 -19.40 -16.85
CA PRO A 358 -4.62 -18.16 -17.41
C PRO A 358 -3.13 -17.93 -17.11
N PHE A 359 -2.57 -18.67 -16.16
CA PHE A 359 -1.20 -18.51 -15.66
C PHE A 359 -0.24 -19.64 -16.11
N GLU A 360 -0.64 -20.41 -17.13
CA GLU A 360 0.16 -21.52 -17.67
C GLU A 360 0.13 -21.51 -19.20
N PHE A 361 1.30 -21.54 -19.81
CA PHE A 361 1.48 -21.67 -21.25
C PHE A 361 2.89 -22.20 -21.57
N PRO A 362 3.09 -22.81 -22.75
CA PRO A 362 4.41 -23.30 -23.17
C PRO A 362 5.46 -22.20 -23.18
N GLY A 363 6.62 -22.45 -22.58
CA GLY A 363 7.73 -21.48 -22.52
C GLY A 363 7.73 -20.56 -21.29
N LEU A 364 6.73 -20.64 -20.40
CA LEU A 364 6.72 -19.95 -19.10
C LEU A 364 7.53 -20.74 -18.07
N THR A 365 8.40 -20.04 -17.33
CA THR A 365 9.21 -20.59 -16.24
C THR A 365 9.16 -19.69 -15.02
N PHE A 366 8.86 -20.27 -13.85
CA PHE A 366 8.90 -19.61 -12.55
C PHE A 366 10.29 -19.81 -11.91
N VAL A 367 11.00 -18.71 -11.69
CA VAL A 367 12.37 -18.69 -11.14
C VAL A 367 12.31 -18.53 -9.62
N ARG A 368 12.74 -19.55 -8.90
CA ARG A 368 12.65 -19.58 -7.43
C ARG A 368 14.00 -19.27 -6.77
N THR A 369 15.08 -19.81 -7.29
CA THR A 369 16.41 -19.73 -6.66
C THR A 369 17.24 -18.54 -7.17
N VAL A 370 18.25 -18.15 -6.37
CA VAL A 370 19.22 -17.12 -6.75
C VAL A 370 20.08 -17.57 -7.93
N GLN A 371 20.45 -18.84 -7.97
CA GLN A 371 21.25 -19.44 -9.03
C GLN A 371 20.52 -19.38 -10.39
N GLU A 372 19.24 -19.74 -10.42
CA GLU A 372 18.41 -19.62 -11.62
C GLU A 372 18.31 -18.16 -12.09
N SER A 373 18.08 -17.22 -11.16
CA SER A 373 18.02 -15.79 -11.46
C SER A 373 19.34 -15.26 -12.05
N GLN A 374 20.48 -15.67 -11.49
CA GLN A 374 21.79 -15.29 -12.02
C GLN A 374 22.04 -15.86 -13.42
N ALA A 375 21.58 -17.08 -13.70
CA ALA A 375 21.72 -17.72 -15.02
C ALA A 375 20.99 -16.93 -16.12
N LEU A 376 19.88 -16.24 -15.81
CA LEU A 376 19.17 -15.39 -16.77
C LEU A 376 20.04 -14.25 -17.32
N ASN A 377 20.94 -13.70 -16.50
CA ASN A 377 21.84 -12.61 -16.93
C ASN A 377 22.94 -13.07 -17.90
N GLN A 378 23.21 -14.38 -17.96
CA GLN A 378 24.19 -14.98 -18.86
C GLN A 378 23.55 -15.58 -20.12
N ARG A 379 22.22 -15.60 -20.19
CA ARG A 379 21.47 -16.17 -21.28
C ARG A 379 21.71 -15.40 -22.59
N ARG A 380 21.82 -16.14 -23.70
CA ARG A 380 21.84 -15.58 -25.06
C ARG A 380 20.48 -15.71 -25.71
N GLY A 381 20.17 -14.77 -26.60
CA GLY A 381 18.90 -14.70 -27.32
C GLY A 381 17.82 -13.97 -26.50
N SER A 382 16.69 -13.69 -27.17
CA SER A 382 15.58 -12.94 -26.59
C SER A 382 14.85 -13.73 -25.52
N ALA A 383 14.43 -13.04 -24.45
CA ALA A 383 13.54 -13.55 -23.42
C ALA A 383 12.69 -12.40 -22.86
N ILE A 384 11.51 -12.73 -22.34
CA ILE A 384 10.72 -11.85 -21.51
C ILE A 384 11.05 -12.17 -20.04
N ILE A 385 11.48 -11.16 -19.27
CA ILE A 385 11.81 -11.32 -17.85
C ILE A 385 10.92 -10.36 -17.05
N ILE A 386 9.96 -10.89 -16.31
CA ILE A 386 9.07 -10.15 -15.43
C ILE A 386 9.60 -10.27 -14.01
N SER A 387 9.87 -9.14 -13.35
CA SER A 387 10.50 -9.14 -12.03
C SER A 387 10.00 -8.01 -11.15
N ALA A 388 9.81 -8.28 -9.86
CA ALA A 388 9.45 -7.28 -8.89
C ALA A 388 10.71 -6.54 -8.36
N ASN A 389 10.64 -5.26 -7.98
CA ASN A 389 9.40 -4.49 -7.78
C ASN A 389 9.11 -3.58 -9.01
N GLY A 390 7.85 -3.24 -9.21
CA GLY A 390 7.38 -2.47 -10.36
C GLY A 390 7.93 -1.04 -10.48
N MET A 391 8.39 -0.42 -9.38
CA MET A 391 8.99 0.92 -9.35
C MET A 391 10.53 0.92 -9.42
N CYS A 392 11.14 -0.24 -9.57
CA CYS A 392 12.61 -0.42 -9.65
C CYS A 392 13.39 0.04 -8.40
N GLU A 393 12.78 0.01 -7.20
CA GLU A 393 13.43 0.47 -5.96
C GLU A 393 14.09 -0.67 -5.18
N ALA A 394 13.66 -1.90 -5.36
CA ALA A 394 14.16 -3.08 -4.65
C ALA A 394 13.95 -4.36 -5.47
N GLY A 395 14.50 -5.48 -4.99
CA GLY A 395 14.27 -6.79 -5.57
C GLY A 395 15.19 -7.17 -6.71
N ARG A 396 14.89 -8.33 -7.33
CA ARG A 396 15.71 -8.90 -8.40
C ARG A 396 15.73 -8.06 -9.67
N ILE A 397 14.72 -7.23 -9.89
CA ILE A 397 14.66 -6.29 -11.02
C ILE A 397 15.91 -5.40 -11.11
N LEU A 398 16.48 -4.98 -9.98
CA LEU A 398 17.69 -4.16 -9.97
C LEU A 398 18.89 -4.87 -10.60
N HIS A 399 19.00 -6.19 -10.41
CA HIS A 399 20.04 -7.00 -11.06
C HIS A 399 19.80 -7.07 -12.57
N HIS A 400 18.57 -7.28 -13.01
CA HIS A 400 18.25 -7.29 -14.44
C HIS A 400 18.49 -5.93 -15.09
N LEU A 401 18.15 -4.81 -14.42
CA LEU A 401 18.45 -3.47 -14.91
C LEU A 401 19.95 -3.24 -15.02
N LYS A 402 20.74 -3.64 -14.01
CA LYS A 402 22.20 -3.53 -14.04
C LYS A 402 22.81 -4.26 -15.24
N HIS A 403 22.30 -5.43 -15.60
CA HIS A 403 22.83 -6.25 -16.68
C HIS A 403 22.28 -5.91 -18.06
N ASN A 404 21.16 -5.19 -18.18
CA ASN A 404 20.50 -4.95 -19.45
C ASN A 404 20.41 -3.47 -19.87
N LEU A 405 20.40 -2.47 -18.96
CA LEU A 405 20.23 -1.05 -19.32
C LEU A 405 21.29 -0.53 -20.29
N TRP A 406 22.52 -1.00 -20.22
CA TRP A 406 23.62 -0.55 -21.07
C TRP A 406 23.65 -1.22 -22.46
N ARG A 407 22.82 -2.25 -22.69
CA ARG A 407 22.74 -3.02 -23.93
C ARG A 407 21.76 -2.35 -24.89
N PRO A 408 22.17 -1.94 -26.09
CA PRO A 408 21.27 -1.30 -27.06
C PRO A 408 20.21 -2.23 -27.64
N GLU A 409 20.44 -3.55 -27.61
CA GLU A 409 19.47 -4.57 -28.03
C GLU A 409 18.41 -4.88 -26.97
N ALA A 410 18.61 -4.48 -25.71
CA ALA A 410 17.66 -4.74 -24.62
C ALA A 410 16.49 -3.75 -24.64
N HIS A 411 15.34 -4.19 -24.14
CA HIS A 411 14.13 -3.40 -23.99
C HIS A 411 13.67 -3.41 -22.54
N LEU A 412 13.21 -2.26 -22.05
CA LEU A 412 12.59 -2.09 -20.75
C LEU A 412 11.15 -1.63 -20.96
N LEU A 413 10.18 -2.36 -20.43
CA LEU A 413 8.76 -2.05 -20.55
C LEU A 413 8.17 -1.72 -19.18
N PHE A 414 7.77 -0.49 -18.98
CA PHE A 414 6.98 -0.09 -17.82
C PHE A 414 5.50 -0.37 -18.04
N VAL A 415 4.87 -0.96 -17.03
CA VAL A 415 3.47 -1.37 -17.02
C VAL A 415 2.80 -0.85 -15.76
N GLY A 416 2.34 0.39 -15.79
CA GLY A 416 1.69 1.05 -14.67
C GLY A 416 2.43 2.28 -14.14
N TYR A 417 1.85 2.87 -13.10
CA TYR A 417 2.32 4.13 -12.53
C TYR A 417 3.74 4.04 -11.96
N GLN A 418 4.52 5.08 -12.18
CA GLN A 418 5.85 5.26 -11.62
C GLN A 418 5.86 6.49 -10.70
N ALA A 419 6.01 6.27 -9.39
CA ALA A 419 5.97 7.33 -8.40
C ALA A 419 7.16 8.29 -8.54
N GLU A 420 6.94 9.56 -8.24
CA GLU A 420 7.97 10.59 -8.28
C GLU A 420 9.18 10.21 -7.40
N GLY A 421 10.39 10.46 -7.91
CA GLY A 421 11.66 10.16 -7.23
C GLY A 421 12.13 8.71 -7.31
N THR A 422 11.33 7.77 -7.85
CA THR A 422 11.75 6.38 -8.05
C THR A 422 12.70 6.22 -9.23
N LEU A 423 13.50 5.14 -9.24
CA LEU A 423 14.37 4.82 -10.38
C LEU A 423 13.53 4.58 -11.65
N GLY A 424 12.40 3.88 -11.53
CA GLY A 424 11.52 3.64 -12.67
C GLY A 424 11.01 4.93 -13.30
N ARG A 425 10.62 5.92 -12.49
CA ARG A 425 10.17 7.24 -12.97
C ARG A 425 11.28 7.99 -13.72
N ARG A 426 12.49 8.04 -13.17
CA ARG A 426 13.63 8.71 -13.81
C ARG A 426 14.00 8.05 -15.15
N LEU A 427 14.00 6.71 -15.22
CA LEU A 427 14.23 5.98 -16.46
C LEU A 427 13.15 6.30 -17.50
N LEU A 428 11.88 6.35 -17.09
CA LEU A 428 10.75 6.68 -17.97
C LEU A 428 10.85 8.13 -18.50
N GLU A 429 11.36 9.06 -17.69
CA GLU A 429 11.63 10.45 -18.07
C GLU A 429 12.88 10.62 -18.93
N GLY A 430 13.60 9.53 -19.22
CA GLY A 430 14.71 9.52 -20.16
C GLY A 430 16.08 9.77 -19.55
N GLU A 431 16.29 9.45 -18.25
CA GLU A 431 17.61 9.48 -17.61
C GLU A 431 18.62 8.67 -18.41
N LYS A 432 19.76 9.28 -18.76
CA LYS A 432 20.78 8.67 -19.62
C LYS A 432 21.87 7.93 -18.84
N ASN A 433 22.04 8.24 -17.56
CA ASN A 433 23.00 7.60 -16.66
C ASN A 433 22.28 7.32 -15.33
N ALA A 434 21.85 6.09 -15.14
CA ALA A 434 21.09 5.67 -13.97
C ALA A 434 22.00 5.02 -12.92
N ARG A 435 21.82 5.39 -11.65
CA ARG A 435 22.53 4.73 -10.55
C ARG A 435 21.73 3.53 -10.04
N VAL A 436 22.24 2.32 -10.33
CA VAL A 436 21.61 1.05 -9.96
C VAL A 436 22.53 0.28 -9.02
N MET A 437 22.06 -0.05 -7.81
CA MET A 437 22.86 -0.79 -6.79
C MET A 437 24.22 -0.17 -6.51
N GLY A 438 24.31 1.16 -6.59
CA GLY A 438 25.56 1.92 -6.31
C GLY A 438 26.48 2.09 -7.51
N GLU A 439 26.19 1.49 -8.67
CA GLU A 439 26.94 1.64 -9.92
C GLU A 439 26.21 2.60 -10.88
N ASP A 440 26.97 3.46 -11.57
CA ASP A 440 26.46 4.37 -12.58
C ASP A 440 26.44 3.64 -13.95
N ILE A 441 25.26 3.47 -14.53
CA ILE A 441 25.01 2.69 -15.73
C ILE A 441 24.43 3.59 -16.81
N VAL A 442 25.06 3.58 -17.99
CA VAL A 442 24.53 4.28 -19.16
C VAL A 442 23.27 3.57 -19.66
N VAL A 443 22.21 4.36 -19.93
CA VAL A 443 20.94 3.82 -20.43
C VAL A 443 20.95 3.86 -21.96
N ARG A 444 21.09 2.67 -22.58
CA ARG A 444 21.03 2.46 -24.02
C ARG A 444 19.86 1.59 -24.45
N ALA A 445 19.28 0.84 -23.52
CA ALA A 445 18.09 0.02 -23.76
C ALA A 445 16.92 0.89 -24.25
N ALA A 446 16.10 0.35 -25.14
CA ALA A 446 14.88 0.98 -25.56
C ALA A 446 13.84 0.94 -24.42
N ILE A 447 13.24 2.09 -24.08
CA ILE A 447 12.24 2.20 -23.02
C ILE A 447 10.85 2.31 -23.63
N HIS A 448 9.93 1.47 -23.17
CA HIS A 448 8.52 1.44 -23.53
C HIS A 448 7.67 1.72 -22.29
N ASN A 449 6.48 2.23 -22.50
CA ASN A 449 5.49 2.47 -21.45
C ASN A 449 4.10 2.10 -21.93
N ILE A 450 3.34 1.36 -21.11
CA ILE A 450 1.93 1.05 -21.34
C ILE A 450 1.15 1.47 -20.10
N GLY A 451 0.53 2.64 -20.15
CA GLY A 451 -0.18 3.24 -19.00
C GLY A 451 -1.46 2.50 -18.63
N SER A 452 -2.09 1.82 -19.58
CA SER A 452 -3.37 1.09 -19.40
C SER A 452 -3.28 -0.19 -18.55
N TYR A 453 -2.12 -0.53 -18.05
CA TYR A 453 -1.95 -1.59 -17.04
C TYR A 453 -2.13 -1.08 -15.60
N SER A 454 -2.54 0.15 -15.35
CA SER A 454 -2.84 0.56 -13.98
C SER A 454 -4.07 -0.20 -13.44
N ALA A 455 -3.98 -0.67 -12.21
CA ALA A 455 -5.08 -1.37 -11.56
C ALA A 455 -6.19 -0.40 -11.06
N HIS A 456 -5.88 0.89 -10.89
CA HIS A 456 -6.85 1.86 -10.39
C HIS A 456 -7.85 2.28 -11.46
N ALA A 457 -9.07 2.53 -11.03
CA ALA A 457 -10.10 3.21 -11.81
C ALA A 457 -9.60 4.56 -12.34
N ASP A 458 -9.92 4.89 -13.57
CA ASP A 458 -9.69 6.22 -14.09
C ASP A 458 -10.82 7.19 -13.69
N ARG A 459 -10.71 8.46 -14.09
CA ARG A 459 -11.71 9.47 -13.74
C ARG A 459 -13.13 9.09 -14.16
N ASP A 460 -13.30 8.47 -15.34
CA ASP A 460 -14.63 8.12 -15.85
C ASP A 460 -15.18 6.87 -15.14
N ASP A 461 -14.33 5.92 -14.77
CA ASP A 461 -14.69 4.76 -13.94
C ASP A 461 -15.10 5.19 -12.54
N LEU A 462 -14.31 6.08 -11.88
CA LEU A 462 -14.65 6.67 -10.58
C LEU A 462 -15.99 7.42 -10.63
N LEU A 463 -16.23 8.19 -11.69
CA LEU A 463 -17.48 8.92 -11.89
C LEU A 463 -18.65 7.96 -12.10
N ALA A 464 -18.44 6.89 -12.86
CA ALA A 464 -19.47 5.88 -13.09
C ALA A 464 -19.81 5.12 -11.80
N TRP A 465 -18.82 4.84 -10.95
CA TRP A 465 -19.05 4.22 -9.65
C TRP A 465 -19.86 5.13 -8.71
N LEU A 466 -19.51 6.42 -8.61
CA LEU A 466 -20.27 7.40 -7.82
C LEU A 466 -21.71 7.59 -8.33
N ARG A 467 -21.96 7.46 -9.64
CA ARG A 467 -23.33 7.49 -10.22
C ARG A 467 -24.19 6.29 -9.81
N GLY A 468 -23.59 5.22 -9.31
CA GLY A 468 -24.32 4.06 -8.76
C GLY A 468 -25.15 4.38 -7.53
N PHE A 469 -24.80 5.42 -6.76
CA PHE A 469 -25.54 5.84 -5.57
C PHE A 469 -26.87 6.48 -5.96
N LYS A 470 -27.96 5.82 -5.61
CA LYS A 470 -29.35 6.27 -5.90
C LYS A 470 -29.81 7.41 -4.99
N ARG A 471 -29.21 7.52 -3.81
CA ARG A 471 -29.49 8.57 -2.83
C ARG A 471 -28.27 9.48 -2.66
N LYS A 472 -28.49 10.80 -2.66
CA LYS A 472 -27.44 11.78 -2.43
C LYS A 472 -26.81 11.56 -1.04
N PRO A 473 -25.49 11.35 -0.92
CA PRO A 473 -24.82 11.24 0.36
C PRO A 473 -24.83 12.58 1.09
N ARG A 474 -24.65 12.56 2.39
CA ARG A 474 -24.46 13.77 3.20
C ARG A 474 -23.12 14.41 2.90
N SER A 475 -22.08 13.60 2.70
CA SER A 475 -20.79 14.07 2.25
C SER A 475 -19.98 13.00 1.53
N ILE A 476 -19.06 13.48 0.68
CA ILE A 476 -18.02 12.69 0.02
C ILE A 476 -16.68 13.24 0.45
N PHE A 477 -15.78 12.37 0.89
CA PHE A 477 -14.38 12.67 1.15
C PHE A 477 -13.52 12.10 0.03
N LEU A 478 -12.70 12.96 -0.58
CA LEU A 478 -11.73 12.55 -1.59
C LEU A 478 -10.40 12.27 -0.87
N VAL A 479 -9.92 11.05 -1.01
CA VAL A 479 -8.71 10.54 -0.36
C VAL A 479 -7.83 9.82 -1.37
N HIS A 480 -6.66 9.35 -0.96
CA HIS A 480 -5.78 8.53 -1.78
C HIS A 480 -5.50 9.18 -3.15
N GLY A 481 -4.97 10.39 -3.14
CA GLY A 481 -4.66 11.17 -4.35
C GLY A 481 -3.66 12.28 -4.06
N GLU A 482 -2.91 12.70 -5.07
CA GLU A 482 -2.07 13.89 -5.01
C GLU A 482 -2.92 15.16 -5.13
N ASP A 483 -2.42 16.29 -4.64
CA ASP A 483 -3.18 17.56 -4.60
C ASP A 483 -3.78 17.95 -5.96
N ALA A 484 -3.04 17.77 -7.05
CA ALA A 484 -3.52 18.09 -8.39
C ALA A 484 -4.67 17.16 -8.84
N ALA A 485 -4.55 15.86 -8.59
CA ALA A 485 -5.59 14.87 -8.91
C ALA A 485 -6.85 15.11 -8.07
N LEU A 486 -6.69 15.36 -6.77
CA LEU A 486 -7.78 15.68 -5.85
C LEU A 486 -8.54 16.94 -6.27
N ALA A 487 -7.84 18.01 -6.65
CA ALA A 487 -8.45 19.27 -7.10
C ALA A 487 -9.26 19.07 -8.40
N ASN A 488 -8.68 18.38 -9.39
CA ASN A 488 -9.36 18.08 -10.65
C ASN A 488 -10.57 17.16 -10.44
N TRP A 489 -10.41 16.13 -9.59
CA TRP A 489 -11.49 15.21 -9.26
C TRP A 489 -12.63 15.90 -8.53
N SER A 490 -12.31 16.77 -7.55
CA SER A 490 -13.29 17.59 -6.85
C SER A 490 -14.11 18.45 -7.81
N ALA A 491 -13.45 19.13 -8.75
CA ALA A 491 -14.14 19.92 -9.78
C ALA A 491 -15.04 19.06 -10.67
N THR A 492 -14.59 17.87 -11.06
CA THR A 492 -15.38 16.92 -11.87
C THR A 492 -16.61 16.44 -11.11
N VAL A 493 -16.47 16.06 -9.83
CA VAL A 493 -17.59 15.62 -8.99
C VAL A 493 -18.60 16.76 -8.81
N GLN A 494 -18.13 17.98 -8.59
CA GLN A 494 -19.02 19.15 -8.46
C GLN A 494 -19.77 19.43 -9.76
N GLU A 495 -19.09 19.43 -10.89
CA GLU A 495 -19.70 19.70 -12.21
C GLU A 495 -20.70 18.61 -12.63
N LYS A 496 -20.32 17.34 -12.49
CA LYS A 496 -21.06 16.20 -13.06
C LYS A 496 -22.13 15.63 -12.14
N LEU A 497 -21.98 15.78 -10.80
CA LEU A 497 -22.88 15.19 -9.81
C LEU A 497 -23.58 16.24 -8.95
N ASN A 498 -23.21 17.50 -9.06
CA ASN A 498 -23.71 18.60 -8.19
C ASN A 498 -23.53 18.28 -6.71
N LEU A 499 -22.34 17.76 -6.35
CA LEU A 499 -21.90 17.42 -5.00
C LEU A 499 -20.62 18.21 -4.69
N THR A 500 -20.49 18.71 -3.47
CA THR A 500 -19.28 19.40 -3.03
C THR A 500 -18.47 18.45 -2.14
N PRO A 501 -17.44 17.78 -2.66
CA PRO A 501 -16.64 16.86 -1.88
C PRO A 501 -15.68 17.62 -0.95
N LEU A 502 -15.26 16.96 0.13
CA LEU A 502 -14.25 17.40 1.07
C LEU A 502 -12.91 16.76 0.75
N ILE A 503 -11.83 17.51 0.84
CA ILE A 503 -10.45 17.04 0.68
C ILE A 503 -9.73 17.18 2.02
N PRO A 504 -9.70 16.11 2.85
CA PRO A 504 -9.13 16.19 4.19
C PRO A 504 -7.63 16.41 4.17
N ALA A 505 -7.12 17.06 5.21
CA ALA A 505 -5.71 17.13 5.52
C ALA A 505 -5.28 15.95 6.42
N TYR A 506 -3.97 15.66 6.44
CA TYR A 506 -3.39 14.66 7.35
C TYR A 506 -3.62 15.06 8.81
N GLY A 507 -4.17 14.15 9.61
CA GLY A 507 -4.52 14.37 11.02
C GLY A 507 -5.83 15.11 11.24
N GLU A 508 -6.54 15.52 10.19
CA GLU A 508 -7.82 16.22 10.32
C GLU A 508 -8.92 15.26 10.79
N THR A 509 -9.79 15.74 11.69
CA THR A 509 -10.91 14.99 12.25
C THR A 509 -12.24 15.67 11.89
N TYR A 510 -13.21 14.89 11.49
CA TYR A 510 -14.57 15.34 11.19
C TYR A 510 -15.58 14.70 12.12
N THR A 511 -16.49 15.50 12.64
CA THR A 511 -17.68 15.01 13.34
C THR A 511 -18.77 14.67 12.32
N LEU A 512 -19.24 13.43 12.35
CA LEU A 512 -20.28 12.92 11.46
C LEU A 512 -21.64 12.95 12.18
N GLY A 513 -22.61 13.68 11.65
CA GLY A 513 -23.90 13.85 12.31
C GLY A 513 -25.01 14.36 11.38
N GLU A 514 -26.14 14.80 11.95
CA GLU A 514 -27.25 15.36 11.16
C GLU A 514 -26.99 16.78 10.67
N GLN A 515 -26.20 17.55 11.43
CA GLN A 515 -25.81 18.91 11.05
C GLN A 515 -24.65 18.87 10.06
N ALA A 516 -24.40 20.00 9.40
CA ALA A 516 -23.28 20.14 8.48
C ALA A 516 -21.98 19.64 9.13
N ILE A 517 -21.23 18.82 8.38
CA ILE A 517 -19.93 18.31 8.81
C ILE A 517 -19.03 19.49 9.17
N LYS A 518 -18.49 19.45 10.38
CA LYS A 518 -17.49 20.43 10.83
C LYS A 518 -16.17 19.69 11.03
N ALA A 519 -15.10 20.23 10.46
CA ALA A 519 -13.77 19.88 10.92
C ALA A 519 -13.69 20.20 12.41
N VAL A 520 -13.24 19.24 13.21
CA VAL A 520 -12.94 19.49 14.62
C VAL A 520 -11.66 20.32 14.63
N GLU A 521 -11.69 21.52 15.18
CA GLU A 521 -10.45 22.27 15.39
C GLU A 521 -9.49 21.36 16.14
N ALA A 522 -8.32 21.11 15.54
CA ALA A 522 -7.27 20.36 16.21
C ALA A 522 -7.07 20.94 17.60
N ALA A 523 -7.13 20.10 18.63
CA ALA A 523 -6.82 20.55 19.98
C ALA A 523 -5.47 21.26 19.90
N LYS A 524 -5.40 22.51 20.37
CA LYS A 524 -4.14 23.26 20.36
C LYS A 524 -3.07 22.37 20.96
N PRO A 525 -1.91 22.21 20.28
CA PRO A 525 -0.84 21.39 20.79
C PRO A 525 -0.60 21.75 22.25
N THR A 526 -0.42 20.78 23.11
CA THR A 526 0.01 21.07 24.48
C THR A 526 1.39 21.71 24.41
N ALA A 527 1.76 22.51 25.42
CA ALA A 527 3.08 23.16 25.45
C ALA A 527 4.24 22.15 25.21
N GLY A 528 4.04 20.86 25.58
CA GLY A 528 4.99 19.79 25.29
C GLY A 528 5.06 19.38 23.81
N ASP A 529 3.93 19.43 23.10
CA ASP A 529 3.88 19.11 21.66
C ASP A 529 4.45 20.25 20.81
N GLU A 530 4.19 21.52 21.21
CA GLU A 530 4.80 22.70 20.59
C GLU A 530 6.33 22.68 20.72
N TRP A 531 6.83 22.29 21.89
CA TRP A 531 8.26 22.14 22.13
C TRP A 531 8.87 21.01 21.28
N SER A 532 8.22 19.87 21.18
CA SER A 532 8.68 18.74 20.37
C SER A 532 8.70 19.10 18.87
N SER A 533 7.71 19.86 18.39
CA SER A 533 7.65 20.37 17.02
C SER A 533 8.78 21.38 16.75
N LEU A 534 8.97 22.34 17.65
CA LEU A 534 10.00 23.37 17.53
C LEU A 534 11.42 22.76 17.55
N LEU A 535 11.66 21.78 18.41
CA LEU A 535 12.92 21.02 18.43
C LEU A 535 13.15 20.27 17.12
N GLY A 536 12.11 19.69 16.53
CA GLY A 536 12.16 19.04 15.23
C GLY A 536 12.51 20.03 14.09
N GLU A 537 11.92 21.22 14.11
CA GLU A 537 12.22 22.28 13.13
C GLU A 537 13.65 22.81 13.27
N VAL A 538 14.13 23.02 14.50
CA VAL A 538 15.50 23.43 14.78
C VAL A 538 16.51 22.37 14.32
N GLU A 539 16.21 21.09 14.56
CA GLU A 539 17.06 19.99 14.10
C GLU A 539 17.06 19.87 12.56
N LYS A 540 15.92 20.06 11.91
CA LYS A 540 15.78 20.09 10.45
C LYS A 540 16.58 21.24 9.83
N ALA A 541 16.47 22.45 10.41
CA ALA A 541 17.24 23.62 9.98
C ALA A 541 18.74 23.42 10.18
N TYR A 542 19.17 22.85 11.29
CA TYR A 542 20.57 22.53 11.58
C TYR A 542 21.14 21.49 10.60
N ARG A 543 20.40 20.43 10.29
CA ARG A 543 20.79 19.42 9.29
C ARG A 543 20.85 20.02 7.88
N GLY A 544 19.90 20.91 7.53
CA GLY A 544 19.90 21.64 6.27
C GLY A 544 21.14 22.51 6.11
N LEU A 545 21.56 23.19 7.17
CA LEU A 545 22.83 23.98 7.19
C LEU A 545 24.06 23.07 7.05
N GLN A 546 24.10 21.91 7.70
CA GLN A 546 25.22 20.95 7.57
C GLN A 546 25.37 20.35 6.17
N THR A 547 24.26 20.15 5.45
CA THR A 547 24.26 19.55 4.10
C THR A 547 24.54 20.57 3.00
N ASN A 548 24.15 21.84 3.19
CA ASN A 548 24.24 22.89 2.18
C ASN A 548 25.44 23.80 2.32
N LEU A 549 26.22 23.71 3.41
CA LEU A 549 27.50 24.41 3.51
C LEU A 549 28.55 23.69 2.64
N PRO A 550 29.07 24.35 1.57
CA PRO A 550 30.11 23.76 0.76
C PRO A 550 31.35 23.53 1.63
N ARG A 551 31.90 22.34 1.64
CA ARG A 551 33.09 21.98 2.42
C ARG A 551 34.35 22.74 2.03
N GLN A 552 34.34 23.62 1.01
CA GLN A 552 35.50 24.32 0.44
C GLN A 552 35.21 25.76 -0.03
N ALA A 553 34.13 26.41 0.40
CA ALA A 553 34.00 27.85 0.09
C ALA A 553 34.77 28.70 1.13
N PRO A 554 35.55 29.74 0.71
CA PRO A 554 36.04 30.72 1.65
C PRO A 554 34.84 31.45 2.24
N VAL A 555 34.50 31.12 3.48
CA VAL A 555 33.45 31.82 4.23
C VAL A 555 33.99 33.19 4.53
N ASP A 556 33.33 34.22 4.00
CA ASP A 556 33.59 35.59 4.43
C ASP A 556 33.56 35.63 5.97
N SER A 557 34.64 36.07 6.59
CA SER A 557 34.81 36.03 8.03
C SER A 557 33.66 36.73 8.78
N GLY A 558 33.05 37.75 8.18
CA GLY A 558 31.91 38.48 8.72
C GLY A 558 30.60 37.67 8.74
N ALA A 559 30.36 36.87 7.72
CA ALA A 559 29.17 36.00 7.67
C ALA A 559 29.26 34.83 8.67
N ALA A 560 30.45 34.26 8.83
CA ALA A 560 30.70 33.19 9.81
C ALA A 560 30.55 33.69 11.25
N GLU A 561 30.98 34.90 11.53
CA GLU A 561 30.89 35.51 12.86
C GLU A 561 29.46 35.89 13.21
N LYS A 562 28.69 36.39 12.24
CA LYS A 562 27.24 36.66 12.38
C LYS A 562 26.42 35.39 12.63
N LEU A 563 26.76 34.32 11.94
CA LEU A 563 26.10 33.00 12.14
C LEU A 563 26.44 32.43 13.53
N ARG A 564 27.70 32.53 13.98
CA ARG A 564 28.10 32.11 15.34
C ARG A 564 27.39 32.95 16.41
N GLY A 565 27.20 34.26 16.18
CA GLY A 565 26.45 35.15 17.08
C GLY A 565 25.01 34.73 17.23
N LEU A 566 24.32 34.43 16.11
CA LEU A 566 22.94 33.95 16.10
C LEU A 566 22.77 32.57 16.78
N MET A 567 23.70 31.65 16.55
CA MET A 567 23.71 30.35 17.22
C MET A 567 23.92 30.46 18.73
N ARG A 568 24.80 31.34 19.20
CA ARG A 568 24.99 31.59 20.63
C ARG A 568 23.75 32.19 21.28
N GLN A 569 23.09 33.16 20.64
CA GLN A 569 21.84 33.74 21.12
C GLN A 569 20.73 32.68 21.21
N MET A 570 20.62 31.80 20.22
CA MET A 570 19.66 30.67 20.25
C MET A 570 19.92 29.72 21.41
N ILE A 571 21.17 29.31 21.62
CA ILE A 571 21.56 28.41 22.73
C ILE A 571 21.29 29.07 24.09
N GLU A 572 21.58 30.37 24.22
CA GLU A 572 21.33 31.13 25.46
C GLU A 572 19.84 31.30 25.75
N GLN A 573 19.00 31.48 24.72
CA GLN A 573 17.55 31.51 24.89
C GLN A 573 16.99 30.13 25.26
N MET A 574 17.49 29.07 24.66
CA MET A 574 17.12 27.69 24.99
C MET A 574 17.51 27.29 26.41
N SER A 575 18.64 27.76 26.93
CA SER A 575 19.09 27.48 28.30
C SER A 575 18.32 28.28 29.37
N LYS A 576 17.56 29.31 29.00
CA LYS A 576 16.70 30.07 29.93
C LYS A 576 15.30 29.46 30.08
N VAL A 577 14.97 28.49 29.24
CA VAL A 577 13.66 27.82 29.20
C VAL A 577 13.74 26.40 29.74
N SER A 578 14.93 25.83 29.92
CA SER A 578 15.20 24.60 30.65
C SER A 578 15.39 24.89 32.15
#